data_b7b4f70d20a438a16dc3b3a026d29a72
#
_entry.id   b7b4f70d20a438a16dc3b3a026d29a72
#
_cell.length_a   1.000
_cell.length_b   1.000
_cell.length_c   1.000
_cell.angle_alpha   90.00
_cell.angle_beta   90.00
_cell.angle_gamma   90.00
#
_symmetry.space_group_name_H-M   'P 1'
#
loop_
_entity.id
_entity.type
_entity.pdbx_description
1 polymer ?
#
loop_
_entity_poly.entity_id
_entity_poly.type
_entity_poly.pdbx_seq_one_letter_code
_entity_poly.pdbx_strand_id
1 'polypeptide(L)'
;IAQTVEKRGREEMADSNSTKSALADAMKKLMVCKSFAKISISDLCEECGLNRKSFYYHFKDKYDLVNWIFYVDFLTNMGGKNFENEWDVLVAVCNIFYQNKAFYQSALRIEGQNSFKDYFYEMLEPVMAFFVQDLFQVQNQKLFVTFFCDVFLTAVLRWFSMESELEPETFVEELKEVIYRSSEKIAAKAEPKK
;
A
#
# COMPACT_ATOMS: atom_id res chain seq x y z
N ILE A 1 -15.76 -7.12 -39.53
CA ILE A 1 -15.27 -5.80 -39.07
C ILE A 1 -15.38 -5.72 -37.54
N ALA A 2 -16.55 -5.99 -36.91
CA ALA A 2 -16.72 -5.93 -35.47
C ALA A 2 -15.77 -6.89 -34.69
N GLN A 3 -15.66 -8.15 -35.11
CA GLN A 3 -14.76 -9.13 -34.53
C GLN A 3 -13.27 -8.75 -34.64
N THR A 4 -12.88 -8.08 -35.73
CA THR A 4 -11.50 -7.62 -35.97
C THR A 4 -11.16 -6.43 -35.06
N VAL A 5 -12.11 -5.51 -34.83
CA VAL A 5 -11.97 -4.36 -33.94
C VAL A 5 -11.87 -4.84 -32.47
N GLU A 6 -12.71 -5.80 -32.08
CA GLU A 6 -12.70 -6.36 -30.73
C GLU A 6 -11.42 -7.16 -30.43
N LYS A 7 -10.91 -7.93 -31.41
CA LYS A 7 -9.65 -8.65 -31.29
C LYS A 7 -8.47 -7.66 -31.17
N ARG A 8 -8.44 -6.61 -31.98
CA ARG A 8 -7.40 -5.58 -31.93
C ARG A 8 -7.40 -4.82 -30.60
N GLY A 9 -8.59 -4.47 -30.10
CA GLY A 9 -8.71 -3.84 -28.79
C GLY A 9 -8.22 -4.73 -27.63
N ARG A 10 -8.44 -6.04 -27.68
CA ARG A 10 -7.91 -7.00 -26.69
C ARG A 10 -6.39 -7.14 -26.79
N GLU A 11 -5.83 -7.18 -28.01
CA GLU A 11 -4.37 -7.24 -28.22
C GLU A 11 -3.69 -5.96 -27.75
N GLU A 12 -4.25 -4.78 -28.03
CA GLU A 12 -3.72 -3.48 -27.55
C GLU A 12 -3.79 -3.36 -26.01
N MET A 13 -4.87 -3.85 -25.37
CA MET A 13 -4.96 -3.90 -23.90
C MET A 13 -3.96 -4.89 -23.28
N ALA A 14 -3.75 -6.05 -23.89
CA ALA A 14 -2.79 -7.04 -23.43
C ALA A 14 -1.34 -6.51 -23.54
N ASP A 15 -1.00 -5.84 -24.63
CA ASP A 15 0.31 -5.23 -24.85
C ASP A 15 0.55 -4.06 -23.88
N SER A 16 -0.47 -3.22 -23.65
CA SER A 16 -0.44 -2.15 -22.64
C SER A 16 -0.17 -2.68 -21.23
N ASN A 17 -0.84 -3.76 -20.83
CA ASN A 17 -0.62 -4.37 -19.51
C ASN A 17 0.75 -5.03 -19.40
N SER A 18 1.24 -5.67 -20.46
CA SER A 18 2.60 -6.24 -20.51
C SER A 18 3.67 -5.17 -20.32
N THR A 19 3.52 -4.03 -21.00
CA THR A 19 4.45 -2.88 -20.86
C THR A 19 4.44 -2.31 -19.44
N LYS A 20 3.25 -2.12 -18.84
CA LYS A 20 3.15 -1.64 -17.46
C LYS A 20 3.80 -2.61 -16.48
N SER A 21 3.58 -3.92 -16.64
CA SER A 21 4.19 -4.95 -15.79
C SER A 21 5.71 -4.96 -15.92
N ALA A 22 6.26 -4.85 -17.13
CA ALA A 22 7.70 -4.77 -17.32
C ALA A 22 8.33 -3.55 -16.63
N LEU A 23 7.67 -2.39 -16.70
CA LEU A 23 8.11 -1.18 -15.98
C LEU A 23 7.99 -1.34 -14.44
N ALA A 24 6.97 -2.04 -13.96
CA ALA A 24 6.79 -2.33 -12.54
C ALA A 24 7.89 -3.25 -12.01
N ASP A 25 8.22 -4.31 -12.74
CA ASP A 25 9.30 -5.24 -12.39
C ASP A 25 10.65 -4.54 -12.38
N ALA A 26 10.92 -3.68 -13.37
CA ALA A 26 12.12 -2.85 -13.42
C ALA A 26 12.20 -1.91 -12.20
N MET A 27 11.09 -1.26 -11.82
CA MET A 27 11.05 -0.40 -10.64
C MET A 27 11.32 -1.19 -9.36
N LYS A 28 10.63 -2.32 -9.15
CA LYS A 28 10.83 -3.19 -7.98
C LYS A 28 12.30 -3.62 -7.88
N LYS A 29 12.91 -4.05 -8.97
CA LYS A 29 14.31 -4.48 -9.03
C LYS A 29 15.29 -3.34 -8.72
N LEU A 30 15.11 -2.17 -9.35
CA LEU A 30 16.00 -1.03 -9.15
C LEU A 30 15.91 -0.46 -7.72
N MET A 31 14.73 -0.46 -7.10
CA MET A 31 14.55 0.04 -5.73
C MET A 31 15.21 -0.85 -4.66
N VAL A 32 15.57 -2.09 -4.95
CA VAL A 32 16.40 -2.92 -4.07
C VAL A 32 17.86 -2.45 -4.07
N CYS A 33 18.36 -1.94 -5.21
CA CYS A 33 19.77 -1.61 -5.39
C CYS A 33 20.07 -0.11 -5.29
N LYS A 34 19.08 0.75 -5.57
CA LYS A 34 19.23 2.21 -5.61
C LYS A 34 18.13 2.88 -4.81
N SER A 35 18.44 4.01 -4.16
CA SER A 35 17.37 4.86 -3.61
C SER A 35 16.49 5.41 -4.73
N PHE A 36 15.18 5.52 -4.46
CA PHE A 36 14.19 6.03 -5.42
C PHE A 36 14.60 7.36 -6.06
N ALA A 37 15.20 8.28 -5.27
CA ALA A 37 15.63 9.59 -5.77
C ALA A 37 16.63 9.47 -6.92
N LYS A 38 17.52 8.44 -6.90
CA LYS A 38 18.55 8.20 -7.90
C LYS A 38 18.09 7.40 -9.12
N ILE A 39 16.86 6.86 -9.09
CA ILE A 39 16.31 6.12 -10.23
C ILE A 39 15.73 7.13 -11.22
N SER A 40 16.23 7.12 -12.45
CA SER A 40 15.72 7.92 -13.56
C SER A 40 14.75 7.11 -14.45
N ILE A 41 13.95 7.80 -15.26
CA ILE A 41 13.11 7.14 -16.29
C ILE A 41 13.97 6.38 -17.30
N SER A 42 15.19 6.85 -17.58
CA SER A 42 16.12 6.16 -18.46
C SER A 42 16.59 4.83 -17.87
N ASP A 43 16.94 4.81 -16.57
CA ASP A 43 17.31 3.55 -15.88
C ASP A 43 16.17 2.51 -15.97
N LEU A 44 14.92 2.94 -15.76
CA LEU A 44 13.75 2.06 -15.86
C LEU A 44 13.58 1.49 -17.26
N CYS A 45 13.67 2.36 -18.27
CA CYS A 45 13.52 1.95 -19.66
C CYS A 45 14.65 1.02 -20.13
N GLU A 46 15.89 1.27 -19.72
CA GLU A 46 17.04 0.40 -20.01
C GLU A 46 16.87 -0.98 -19.37
N GLU A 47 16.43 -1.03 -18.11
CA GLU A 47 16.23 -2.28 -17.36
C GLU A 47 15.20 -3.20 -18.04
N CYS A 48 14.14 -2.65 -18.65
CA CYS A 48 13.08 -3.44 -19.29
C CYS A 48 13.12 -3.40 -20.84
N GLY A 49 14.14 -2.82 -21.44
CA GLY A 49 14.28 -2.76 -22.91
C GLY A 49 13.25 -1.89 -23.62
N LEU A 50 12.68 -0.91 -22.91
CA LEU A 50 11.69 0.03 -23.43
C LEU A 50 12.31 1.41 -23.71
N ASN A 51 11.57 2.26 -24.41
CA ASN A 51 11.96 3.64 -24.62
C ASN A 51 11.16 4.60 -23.73
N ARG A 52 11.68 5.83 -23.54
CA ARG A 52 11.04 6.85 -22.69
C ARG A 52 9.62 7.24 -23.16
N LYS A 53 9.35 7.16 -24.48
CA LYS A 53 8.02 7.45 -25.03
C LYS A 53 7.01 6.40 -24.54
N SER A 54 7.40 5.12 -24.49
CA SER A 54 6.58 4.05 -23.94
C SER A 54 6.28 4.26 -22.45
N PHE A 55 7.25 4.72 -21.68
CA PHE A 55 7.01 5.08 -20.27
C PHE A 55 5.94 6.15 -20.14
N TYR A 56 6.13 7.31 -20.81
CA TYR A 56 5.21 8.45 -20.69
C TYR A 56 3.83 8.22 -21.33
N TYR A 57 3.70 7.19 -22.15
CA TYR A 57 2.39 6.75 -22.63
C TYR A 57 1.53 6.14 -21.51
N HIS A 58 2.17 5.52 -20.50
CA HIS A 58 1.48 4.79 -19.42
C HIS A 58 1.50 5.52 -18.09
N PHE A 59 2.55 6.27 -17.78
CA PHE A 59 2.78 6.89 -16.48
C PHE A 59 3.23 8.33 -16.62
N LYS A 60 2.68 9.20 -15.79
CA LYS A 60 3.05 10.61 -15.73
C LYS A 60 4.48 10.80 -15.25
N ASP A 61 4.86 10.06 -14.23
CA ASP A 61 6.18 10.08 -13.60
C ASP A 61 6.45 8.76 -12.85
N LYS A 62 7.59 8.67 -12.20
CA LYS A 62 7.98 7.48 -11.44
C LYS A 62 7.20 7.28 -10.14
N TYR A 63 6.57 8.32 -9.60
CA TYR A 63 5.67 8.22 -8.44
C TYR A 63 4.38 7.54 -8.84
N ASP A 64 3.80 7.95 -9.97
CA ASP A 64 2.62 7.33 -10.56
C ASP A 64 2.81 5.83 -10.81
N LEU A 65 4.00 5.42 -11.29
CA LEU A 65 4.35 4.01 -11.44
C LEU A 65 4.38 3.28 -10.09
N VAL A 66 4.98 3.85 -9.04
CA VAL A 66 5.00 3.20 -7.70
C VAL A 66 3.60 3.07 -7.12
N ASN A 67 2.76 4.08 -7.26
CA ASN A 67 1.37 4.06 -6.81
C ASN A 67 0.55 3.02 -7.59
N TRP A 68 0.77 2.91 -8.90
CA TRP A 68 0.14 1.89 -9.73
C TRP A 68 0.55 0.47 -9.35
N ILE A 69 1.81 0.24 -8.98
CA ILE A 69 2.29 -1.07 -8.51
C ILE A 69 1.47 -1.51 -7.29
N PHE A 70 1.33 -0.63 -6.29
CA PHE A 70 0.53 -0.95 -5.11
C PHE A 70 -0.94 -1.18 -5.46
N TYR A 71 -1.51 -0.35 -6.32
CA TYR A 71 -2.90 -0.50 -6.76
C TYR A 71 -3.15 -1.89 -7.37
N VAL A 72 -2.25 -2.37 -8.22
CA VAL A 72 -2.37 -3.71 -8.84
C VAL A 72 -2.15 -4.81 -7.81
N ASP A 73 -1.12 -4.70 -6.97
CA ASP A 73 -0.87 -5.65 -5.88
C ASP A 73 -2.09 -5.70 -4.94
N PHE A 74 -2.70 -4.55 -4.62
CA PHE A 74 -3.91 -4.45 -3.81
C PHE A 74 -5.10 -5.14 -4.48
N LEU A 75 -5.43 -4.80 -5.72
CA LEU A 75 -6.55 -5.42 -6.44
C LEU A 75 -6.39 -6.95 -6.58
N THR A 76 -5.17 -7.41 -6.85
CA THR A 76 -4.87 -8.83 -7.00
C THR A 76 -5.07 -9.58 -5.68
N ASN A 77 -4.68 -8.98 -4.56
CA ASN A 77 -4.76 -9.61 -3.25
C ASN A 77 -6.14 -9.45 -2.57
N MET A 78 -6.91 -8.41 -2.92
CA MET A 78 -8.24 -8.13 -2.37
C MET A 78 -9.37 -8.70 -3.23
N GLY A 79 -9.13 -8.87 -4.54
CA GLY A 79 -10.14 -9.28 -5.51
C GLY A 79 -10.73 -10.65 -5.18
N GLY A 80 -12.07 -10.71 -5.04
CA GLY A 80 -12.80 -11.96 -4.77
C GLY A 80 -12.68 -12.50 -3.34
N LYS A 81 -12.00 -11.81 -2.43
CA LYS A 81 -11.95 -12.16 -1.01
C LYS A 81 -13.13 -11.53 -0.26
N ASN A 82 -13.75 -12.31 0.60
CA ASN A 82 -14.66 -11.79 1.61
C ASN A 82 -13.87 -11.57 2.90
N PHE A 83 -13.94 -10.37 3.43
CA PHE A 83 -13.34 -10.02 4.72
C PHE A 83 -14.46 -10.04 5.78
N GLU A 84 -14.21 -10.73 6.89
CA GLU A 84 -15.19 -10.83 7.97
C GLU A 84 -15.19 -9.56 8.84
N ASN A 85 -14.05 -8.88 8.88
CA ASN A 85 -13.83 -7.65 9.65
C ASN A 85 -12.68 -6.82 9.08
N GLU A 86 -12.49 -5.62 9.62
CA GLU A 86 -11.48 -4.66 9.18
C GLU A 86 -10.03 -5.15 9.42
N TRP A 87 -9.84 -5.98 10.45
CA TRP A 87 -8.52 -6.55 10.77
C TRP A 87 -8.05 -7.46 9.65
N ASP A 88 -8.95 -8.21 9.02
CA ASP A 88 -8.62 -9.06 7.87
C ASP A 88 -8.11 -8.21 6.68
N VAL A 89 -8.64 -7.00 6.51
CA VAL A 89 -8.15 -6.05 5.49
C VAL A 89 -6.72 -5.60 5.83
N LEU A 90 -6.43 -5.30 7.10
CA LEU A 90 -5.08 -4.91 7.52
C LEU A 90 -4.09 -6.07 7.37
N VAL A 91 -4.49 -7.30 7.69
CA VAL A 91 -3.68 -8.50 7.44
C VAL A 91 -3.39 -8.64 5.95
N ALA A 92 -4.38 -8.46 5.08
CA ALA A 92 -4.19 -8.56 3.63
C ALA A 92 -3.24 -7.47 3.10
N VAL A 93 -3.33 -6.23 3.60
CA VAL A 93 -2.39 -5.14 3.30
C VAL A 93 -0.98 -5.49 3.78
N CYS A 94 -0.83 -6.00 4.99
CA CYS A 94 0.47 -6.43 5.52
C CYS A 94 1.07 -7.58 4.71
N ASN A 95 0.25 -8.51 4.21
CA ASN A 95 0.69 -9.58 3.31
C ASN A 95 1.24 -9.04 1.98
N ILE A 96 0.60 -8.02 1.38
CA ILE A 96 1.11 -7.34 0.17
C ILE A 96 2.51 -6.77 0.45
N PHE A 97 2.65 -6.10 1.58
CA PHE A 97 3.92 -5.50 1.97
C PHE A 97 5.01 -6.54 2.24
N TYR A 98 4.66 -7.64 2.89
CA TYR A 98 5.58 -8.73 3.23
C TYR A 98 6.12 -9.44 2.00
N GLN A 99 5.28 -9.73 1.01
CA GLN A 99 5.66 -10.37 -0.25
C GLN A 99 6.72 -9.57 -1.03
N ASN A 100 6.71 -8.23 -0.92
CA ASN A 100 7.66 -7.35 -1.59
C ASN A 100 8.31 -6.38 -0.58
N LYS A 101 8.73 -6.91 0.60
CA LYS A 101 9.21 -6.13 1.76
C LYS A 101 10.25 -5.07 1.38
N ALA A 102 11.30 -5.43 0.64
CA ALA A 102 12.36 -4.51 0.26
C ALA A 102 11.86 -3.33 -0.58
N PHE A 103 10.92 -3.59 -1.49
CA PHE A 103 10.30 -2.56 -2.32
C PHE A 103 9.44 -1.63 -1.47
N TYR A 104 8.50 -2.15 -0.67
CA TYR A 104 7.59 -1.33 0.12
C TYR A 104 8.29 -0.59 1.27
N GLN A 105 9.32 -1.18 1.86
CA GLN A 105 10.17 -0.49 2.83
C GLN A 105 10.82 0.76 2.23
N SER A 106 11.26 0.68 0.96
CA SER A 106 11.82 1.81 0.22
C SER A 106 10.73 2.79 -0.24
N ALA A 107 9.58 2.28 -0.71
CA ALA A 107 8.47 3.08 -1.21
C ALA A 107 7.85 3.98 -0.12
N LEU A 108 7.63 3.45 1.09
CA LEU A 108 7.09 4.21 2.23
C LEU A 108 8.03 5.30 2.76
N ARG A 109 9.30 5.31 2.33
CA ARG A 109 10.29 6.34 2.67
C ARG A 109 10.45 7.40 1.57
N ILE A 110 9.69 7.29 0.48
CA ILE A 110 9.71 8.29 -0.60
C ILE A 110 9.09 9.58 -0.06
N GLU A 111 9.85 10.66 -0.15
CA GLU A 111 9.39 12.00 0.21
C GLU A 111 9.03 12.81 -1.05
N GLY A 112 8.18 13.82 -0.88
CA GLY A 112 7.76 14.73 -1.95
C GLY A 112 6.28 14.65 -2.27
N GLN A 113 5.83 15.53 -3.15
CA GLN A 113 4.44 15.55 -3.63
C GLN A 113 4.12 14.24 -4.39
N ASN A 114 2.92 13.72 -4.19
CA ASN A 114 2.45 12.44 -4.74
C ASN A 114 3.29 11.23 -4.28
N SER A 115 3.87 11.30 -3.08
CA SER A 115 4.63 10.20 -2.51
C SER A 115 3.75 8.95 -2.36
N PHE A 116 4.39 7.78 -2.36
CA PHE A 116 3.67 6.54 -2.08
C PHE A 116 3.01 6.56 -0.69
N LYS A 117 3.65 7.20 0.28
CA LYS A 117 3.10 7.37 1.63
C LYS A 117 1.77 8.14 1.60
N ASP A 118 1.68 9.24 0.84
CA ASP A 118 0.47 10.04 0.72
C ASP A 118 -0.64 9.25 0.01
N TYR A 119 -0.29 8.57 -1.10
CA TYR A 119 -1.21 7.71 -1.82
C TYR A 119 -1.76 6.56 -0.96
N PHE A 120 -0.87 5.89 -0.21
CA PHE A 120 -1.27 4.81 0.69
C PHE A 120 -2.15 5.31 1.82
N TYR A 121 -1.88 6.53 2.34
CA TYR A 121 -2.71 7.17 3.34
C TYR A 121 -4.14 7.39 2.83
N GLU A 122 -4.29 7.91 1.62
CA GLU A 122 -5.60 8.09 0.97
C GLU A 122 -6.36 6.76 0.79
N MET A 123 -5.65 5.68 0.50
CA MET A 123 -6.22 4.33 0.38
C MET A 123 -6.61 3.74 1.74
N LEU A 124 -5.86 4.06 2.79
CA LEU A 124 -6.08 3.55 4.15
C LEU A 124 -7.20 4.31 4.89
N GLU A 125 -7.37 5.60 4.60
CA GLU A 125 -8.34 6.47 5.29
C GLU A 125 -9.77 5.90 5.31
N PRO A 126 -10.37 5.40 4.21
CA PRO A 126 -11.70 4.80 4.24
C PRO A 126 -11.80 3.55 5.13
N VAL A 127 -10.76 2.73 5.14
CA VAL A 127 -10.69 1.52 5.99
C VAL A 127 -10.67 1.93 7.46
N MET A 128 -9.83 2.91 7.81
CA MET A 128 -9.75 3.44 9.18
C MET A 128 -11.01 4.20 9.58
N ALA A 129 -11.68 4.88 8.66
CA ALA A 129 -12.95 5.56 8.94
C ALA A 129 -14.04 4.55 9.34
N PHE A 130 -14.12 3.41 8.64
CA PHE A 130 -15.04 2.34 8.98
C PHE A 130 -14.70 1.73 10.36
N PHE A 131 -13.42 1.43 10.60
CA PHE A 131 -12.91 0.94 11.88
C PHE A 131 -13.23 1.89 13.06
N VAL A 132 -13.01 3.20 12.87
CA VAL A 132 -13.30 4.21 13.89
C VAL A 132 -14.80 4.34 14.15
N GLN A 133 -15.62 4.24 13.12
CA GLN A 133 -17.07 4.32 13.24
C GLN A 133 -17.63 3.13 14.03
N ASP A 134 -17.08 1.93 13.83
CA ASP A 134 -17.51 0.72 14.52
C ASP A 134 -17.10 0.71 16.00
N LEU A 135 -15.85 1.11 16.28
CA LEU A 135 -15.29 1.05 17.64
C LEU A 135 -15.59 2.26 18.50
N PHE A 136 -15.77 3.44 17.90
CA PHE A 136 -15.83 4.72 18.64
C PHE A 136 -17.00 5.59 18.21
N GLN A 137 -17.88 5.92 19.14
CA GLN A 137 -18.90 6.96 18.95
C GLN A 137 -18.30 8.34 19.27
N VAL A 138 -17.44 8.87 18.39
CA VAL A 138 -16.68 10.10 18.65
C VAL A 138 -17.22 11.29 17.87
N GLN A 139 -17.15 12.49 18.47
CA GLN A 139 -17.56 13.74 17.82
C GLN A 139 -16.59 14.18 16.72
N ASN A 140 -15.28 13.95 16.90
CA ASN A 140 -14.25 14.31 15.92
C ASN A 140 -13.68 13.06 15.24
N GLN A 141 -14.48 12.45 14.38
CA GLN A 141 -14.09 11.26 13.63
C GLN A 141 -12.80 11.46 12.82
N LYS A 142 -12.61 12.64 12.20
CA LYS A 142 -11.43 12.92 11.39
C LYS A 142 -10.13 12.82 12.18
N LEU A 143 -10.08 13.34 13.41
CA LEU A 143 -8.88 13.26 14.25
C LEU A 143 -8.54 11.80 14.58
N PHE A 144 -9.55 10.99 14.91
CA PHE A 144 -9.36 9.57 15.20
C PHE A 144 -8.86 8.79 13.99
N VAL A 145 -9.45 9.00 12.81
CA VAL A 145 -9.02 8.37 11.56
C VAL A 145 -7.56 8.71 11.26
N THR A 146 -7.20 10.00 11.32
CA THR A 146 -5.82 10.47 11.13
C THR A 146 -4.87 9.79 12.11
N PHE A 147 -5.22 9.76 13.40
CA PHE A 147 -4.42 9.12 14.45
C PHE A 147 -4.18 7.63 14.17
N PHE A 148 -5.22 6.87 13.82
CA PHE A 148 -5.09 5.44 13.55
C PHE A 148 -4.33 5.18 12.25
N CYS A 149 -4.48 6.00 11.21
CA CYS A 149 -3.65 5.93 10.00
C CYS A 149 -2.16 6.13 10.33
N ASP A 150 -1.83 7.17 11.11
CA ASP A 150 -0.45 7.47 11.50
C ASP A 150 0.15 6.37 12.37
N VAL A 151 -0.61 5.84 13.33
CA VAL A 151 -0.20 4.71 14.17
C VAL A 151 0.10 3.48 13.33
N PHE A 152 -0.80 3.12 12.41
CA PHE A 152 -0.62 1.95 11.54
C PHE A 152 0.61 2.11 10.64
N LEU A 153 0.75 3.24 9.95
CA LEU A 153 1.91 3.53 9.10
C LEU A 153 3.23 3.46 9.89
N THR A 154 3.25 4.05 11.08
CA THR A 154 4.44 4.03 11.94
C THR A 154 4.76 2.61 12.40
N ALA A 155 3.75 1.83 12.77
CA ALA A 155 3.91 0.43 13.16
C ALA A 155 4.45 -0.43 12.00
N VAL A 156 3.94 -0.26 10.78
CA VAL A 156 4.46 -0.95 9.58
C VAL A 156 5.93 -0.60 9.32
N LEU A 157 6.30 0.69 9.41
CA LEU A 157 7.70 1.10 9.23
C LEU A 157 8.62 0.50 10.30
N ARG A 158 8.14 0.38 11.54
CA ARG A 158 8.85 -0.32 12.62
C ARG A 158 8.97 -1.80 12.36
N TRP A 159 7.88 -2.45 11.97
CA TRP A 159 7.86 -3.86 11.61
C TRP A 159 8.89 -4.19 10.53
N PHE A 160 9.00 -3.36 9.48
CA PHE A 160 10.04 -3.52 8.47
C PHE A 160 11.47 -3.38 8.99
N SER A 161 11.66 -2.68 10.10
CA SER A 161 12.98 -2.41 10.71
C SER A 161 13.35 -3.41 11.81
N MET A 162 12.44 -4.34 12.15
CA MET A 162 12.70 -5.37 13.16
C MET A 162 13.58 -6.47 12.57
N GLU A 163 14.52 -6.97 13.37
CA GLU A 163 15.36 -8.12 13.01
C GLU A 163 14.56 -9.44 13.00
N SER A 164 13.52 -9.53 13.84
CA SER A 164 12.61 -10.67 13.85
C SER A 164 11.64 -10.59 12.67
N GLU A 165 11.57 -11.64 11.86
CA GLU A 165 10.60 -11.78 10.80
C GLU A 165 9.25 -12.20 11.40
N LEU A 166 8.46 -11.22 11.88
CA LEU A 166 7.08 -11.46 12.24
C LEU A 166 6.25 -11.63 10.97
N GLU A 167 5.49 -12.71 10.90
CA GLU A 167 4.50 -12.91 9.85
C GLU A 167 3.39 -11.85 9.95
N PRO A 168 2.76 -11.47 8.82
CA PRO A 168 1.72 -10.43 8.78
C PRO A 168 0.57 -10.62 9.77
N GLU A 169 0.08 -11.85 9.89
CA GLU A 169 -1.00 -12.21 10.80
C GLU A 169 -0.60 -11.99 12.26
N THR A 170 0.61 -12.41 12.63
CA THR A 170 1.14 -12.23 14.00
C THR A 170 1.34 -10.74 14.30
N PHE A 171 1.88 -9.98 13.35
CA PHE A 171 2.06 -8.53 13.50
C PHE A 171 0.74 -7.81 13.75
N VAL A 172 -0.29 -8.11 12.98
CA VAL A 172 -1.61 -7.48 13.12
C VAL A 172 -2.30 -7.92 14.42
N GLU A 173 -2.16 -9.18 14.83
CA GLU A 173 -2.73 -9.64 16.11
C GLU A 173 -2.04 -8.97 17.31
N GLU A 174 -0.72 -8.78 17.29
CA GLU A 174 -0.01 -8.01 18.32
C GLU A 174 -0.47 -6.54 18.37
N LEU A 175 -0.67 -5.89 17.20
CA LEU A 175 -1.23 -4.53 17.15
C LEU A 175 -2.62 -4.46 17.78
N LYS A 176 -3.47 -5.41 17.43
CA LYS A 176 -4.82 -5.53 17.97
C LYS A 176 -4.80 -5.69 19.48
N GLU A 177 -3.95 -6.58 20.00
CA GLU A 177 -3.79 -6.78 21.45
C GLU A 177 -3.34 -5.49 22.15
N VAL A 178 -2.37 -4.75 21.60
CA VAL A 178 -1.92 -3.47 22.16
C VAL A 178 -3.07 -2.47 22.23
N ILE A 179 -3.87 -2.34 21.16
CA ILE A 179 -5.01 -1.39 21.12
C ILE A 179 -6.05 -1.77 22.15
N TYR A 180 -6.49 -3.02 22.19
CA TYR A 180 -7.54 -3.47 23.15
C TYR A 180 -7.08 -3.37 24.59
N ARG A 181 -5.91 -3.87 24.95
CA ARG A 181 -5.39 -3.81 26.33
C ARG A 181 -5.12 -2.37 26.80
N SER A 182 -4.72 -1.49 25.90
CA SER A 182 -4.52 -0.07 26.23
C SER A 182 -5.86 0.61 26.50
N SER A 183 -6.87 0.36 25.66
CA SER A 183 -8.20 0.96 25.80
C SER A 183 -8.88 0.51 27.10
N GLU A 184 -8.82 -0.77 27.44
CA GLU A 184 -9.37 -1.30 28.72
C GLU A 184 -8.73 -0.63 29.95
N LYS A 185 -7.39 -0.49 29.96
CA LYS A 185 -6.69 0.14 31.08
C LYS A 185 -6.98 1.63 31.20
N ILE A 186 -7.14 2.33 30.07
CA ILE A 186 -7.47 3.75 30.06
C ILE A 186 -8.91 3.93 30.55
N ALA A 187 -9.86 3.14 30.05
CA ALA A 187 -11.26 3.16 30.47
C ALA A 187 -11.42 2.89 31.98
N ALA A 188 -10.76 1.84 32.50
CA ALA A 188 -10.80 1.50 33.92
C ALA A 188 -10.25 2.60 34.85
N LYS A 189 -9.33 3.45 34.35
CA LYS A 189 -8.80 4.60 35.11
C LYS A 189 -9.65 5.86 35.00
N ALA A 190 -10.46 5.97 33.94
CA ALA A 190 -11.34 7.11 33.71
C ALA A 190 -12.64 7.04 34.51
N GLU A 191 -13.01 5.86 35.06
CA GLU A 191 -14.16 5.78 35.98
C GLU A 191 -13.84 6.52 37.28
N PRO A 192 -14.68 7.47 37.70
CA PRO A 192 -14.45 8.19 38.95
C PRO A 192 -14.52 7.17 40.10
N LYS A 193 -13.48 7.13 40.94
CA LYS A 193 -13.49 6.39 42.18
C LYS A 193 -14.70 6.88 43.00
N LYS A 194 -15.71 6.01 43.15
CA LYS A 194 -16.83 6.23 44.05
C LYS A 194 -16.39 6.32 45.50
#